data_04405ced99172a154fc9b446e3843098
#
_entry.id   04405ced99172a154fc9b446e3843098
#
_cell.length_a   1.000
_cell.length_b   1.000
_cell.length_c   1.000
_cell.angle_alpha   90.00
_cell.angle_beta   90.00
_cell.angle_gamma   90.00
#
_symmetry.space_group_name_H-M   'P 1'
#
loop_
_entity.id
_entity.type
_entity.pdbx_description
1 polymer ?
#
loop_
_entity_poly.entity_id
_entity_poly.type
_entity_poly.pdbx_seq_one_letter_code
_entity_poly.pdbx_strand_id
1 'polypeptide(L)'
;MWDEYKKVNDSIHVPEELVNRTVKAAEREERRRKIIGLWKYTAIAACFCFVCLGIWGAAFKDKIVIQDVTFASSEMEIGLNLGKKDISETREWEDIQVEKYTEKDDENIPKELWKLKPGRVHGEKVYIGKTEEGILLAVFEKDGKIWYVTEEKGDKENLTEYLKKTL
;
A
#
# COMPACT_ATOMS: atom_id res chain seq x y z
N MET A 1 33.78 66.55 -36.41
CA MET A 1 34.27 65.50 -35.48
C MET A 1 33.25 64.40 -35.24
N TRP A 2 31.99 64.64 -34.90
CA TRP A 2 30.95 63.58 -34.74
C TRP A 2 30.55 62.92 -36.05
N ASP A 3 30.49 63.62 -37.17
CA ASP A 3 30.12 63.10 -38.49
C ASP A 3 31.20 62.21 -39.11
N GLU A 4 32.50 62.49 -38.81
CA GLU A 4 33.58 61.63 -39.24
C GLU A 4 33.60 60.30 -38.47
N TYR A 5 33.33 60.37 -37.14
CA TYR A 5 33.24 59.19 -36.31
C TYR A 5 32.10 58.23 -36.77
N LYS A 6 30.97 58.83 -37.11
CA LYS A 6 29.82 58.10 -37.65
C LYS A 6 30.14 57.43 -38.95
N LYS A 7 30.81 58.13 -39.87
CA LYS A 7 31.22 57.62 -41.16
C LYS A 7 32.23 56.45 -41.09
N VAL A 8 33.12 56.49 -40.16
CA VAL A 8 34.08 55.39 -39.86
C VAL A 8 33.35 54.20 -39.21
N ASN A 9 32.44 54.45 -38.33
CA ASN A 9 31.64 53.39 -37.67
C ASN A 9 30.69 52.68 -38.66
N ASP A 10 30.07 53.42 -39.56
CA ASP A 10 29.18 52.86 -40.59
C ASP A 10 29.95 52.08 -41.70
N SER A 11 31.30 52.30 -41.82
CA SER A 11 32.15 51.56 -42.73
C SER A 11 32.67 50.21 -42.18
N ILE A 12 32.42 49.97 -40.90
CA ILE A 12 32.79 48.68 -40.28
C ILE A 12 31.80 47.61 -40.74
N HIS A 13 32.19 46.90 -41.78
CA HIS A 13 31.38 45.77 -42.26
C HIS A 13 31.73 44.54 -41.47
N VAL A 14 30.76 44.16 -40.58
CA VAL A 14 30.93 42.92 -39.79
C VAL A 14 30.70 41.74 -40.75
N PRO A 15 31.67 40.83 -40.89
CA PRO A 15 31.51 39.65 -41.73
C PRO A 15 30.27 38.86 -41.33
N GLU A 16 29.40 38.56 -42.30
CA GLU A 16 28.15 37.79 -42.06
C GLU A 16 28.39 36.46 -41.33
N GLU A 17 29.58 35.90 -41.54
CA GLU A 17 30.00 34.66 -40.90
C GLU A 17 30.15 34.79 -39.36
N LEU A 18 30.63 35.94 -38.88
CA LEU A 18 30.73 36.27 -37.45
C LEU A 18 29.35 36.47 -36.83
N VAL A 19 28.48 37.17 -37.52
CA VAL A 19 27.10 37.38 -37.08
C VAL A 19 26.37 36.02 -36.94
N ASN A 20 26.50 35.17 -37.94
CA ASN A 20 25.87 33.85 -37.95
C ASN A 20 26.50 32.91 -36.87
N ARG A 21 27.75 33.01 -36.57
CA ARG A 21 28.39 32.26 -35.47
C ARG A 21 27.87 32.70 -34.11
N THR A 22 27.74 34.02 -33.87
CA THR A 22 27.25 34.52 -32.59
C THR A 22 25.80 34.22 -32.37
N VAL A 23 24.96 34.33 -33.41
CA VAL A 23 23.53 33.96 -33.36
C VAL A 23 23.38 32.47 -33.05
N LYS A 24 24.10 31.59 -33.76
CA LYS A 24 24.05 30.16 -33.51
C LYS A 24 24.58 29.79 -32.12
N ALA A 25 25.59 30.51 -31.62
CA ALA A 25 26.07 30.29 -30.25
C ALA A 25 25.02 30.70 -29.19
N ALA A 26 24.37 31.84 -29.37
CA ALA A 26 23.30 32.32 -28.50
C ALA A 26 22.10 31.35 -28.49
N GLU A 27 21.66 30.88 -29.66
CA GLU A 27 20.59 29.88 -29.75
C GLU A 27 20.94 28.53 -29.05
N ARG A 28 22.19 28.09 -29.17
CA ARG A 28 22.66 26.89 -28.49
C ARG A 28 22.65 27.05 -26.96
N GLU A 29 23.06 28.21 -26.45
CA GLU A 29 23.01 28.51 -25.03
C GLU A 29 21.57 28.58 -24.50
N GLU A 30 20.68 29.20 -25.25
CA GLU A 30 19.25 29.29 -24.88
C GLU A 30 18.61 27.90 -24.83
N ARG A 31 18.88 27.04 -25.83
CA ARG A 31 18.44 25.62 -25.79
C ARG A 31 19.02 24.86 -24.61
N ARG A 32 20.30 25.04 -24.29
CA ARG A 32 20.93 24.42 -23.12
C ARG A 32 20.28 24.84 -21.81
N ARG A 33 20.00 26.14 -21.64
CA ARG A 33 19.31 26.66 -20.43
C ARG A 33 17.90 26.07 -20.28
N LYS A 34 17.15 25.96 -21.37
CA LYS A 34 15.81 25.33 -21.35
C LYS A 34 15.89 23.84 -20.98
N ILE A 35 16.86 23.10 -21.50
CA ILE A 35 17.07 21.68 -21.19
C ILE A 35 17.49 21.50 -19.72
N ILE A 36 18.42 22.30 -19.21
CA ILE A 36 18.84 22.23 -17.81
C ILE A 36 17.67 22.53 -16.85
N GLY A 37 16.80 23.49 -17.22
CA GLY A 37 15.58 23.76 -16.47
C GLY A 37 14.64 22.55 -16.39
N LEU A 38 14.40 21.90 -17.53
CA LEU A 38 13.56 20.69 -17.60
C LEU A 38 14.14 19.53 -16.77
N TRP A 39 15.45 19.32 -16.80
CA TRP A 39 16.13 18.27 -16.04
C TRP A 39 15.99 18.44 -14.52
N LYS A 40 15.98 19.68 -14.03
CA LYS A 40 15.73 19.96 -12.61
C LYS A 40 14.33 19.51 -12.19
N TYR A 41 13.32 19.77 -12.99
CA TYR A 41 11.95 19.37 -12.69
C TYR A 41 11.74 17.86 -12.80
N THR A 42 12.38 17.20 -13.77
CA THR A 42 12.32 15.74 -13.90
C THR A 42 12.99 15.02 -12.72
N ALA A 43 14.12 15.52 -12.22
CA ALA A 43 14.76 14.97 -11.04
C ALA A 43 13.87 15.07 -9.79
N ILE A 44 13.22 16.22 -9.57
CA ILE A 44 12.30 16.42 -8.46
C ILE A 44 11.09 15.49 -8.58
N ALA A 45 10.50 15.38 -9.77
CA ALA A 45 9.38 14.47 -10.01
C ALA A 45 9.74 13.00 -9.76
N ALA A 46 10.92 12.57 -10.21
CA ALA A 46 11.41 11.21 -9.96
C ALA A 46 11.58 10.92 -8.46
N CYS A 47 12.19 11.83 -7.71
CA CYS A 47 12.33 11.70 -6.26
C CYS A 47 10.97 11.60 -5.58
N PHE A 48 9.99 12.42 -6.00
CA PHE A 48 8.64 12.38 -5.45
C PHE A 48 7.95 11.04 -5.72
N CYS A 49 8.09 10.50 -6.94
CA CYS A 49 7.58 9.17 -7.27
C CYS A 49 8.21 8.06 -6.41
N PHE A 50 9.52 8.09 -6.18
CA PHE A 50 10.18 7.10 -5.31
C PHE A 50 9.70 7.19 -3.86
N VAL A 51 9.50 8.39 -3.33
CA VAL A 51 8.95 8.58 -1.98
C VAL A 51 7.52 8.05 -1.90
N CYS A 52 6.67 8.38 -2.89
CA CYS A 52 5.30 7.88 -2.93
C CYS A 52 5.24 6.34 -3.04
N LEU A 53 6.07 5.73 -3.90
CA LEU A 53 6.15 4.27 -4.03
C LEU A 53 6.69 3.62 -2.75
N GLY A 54 7.67 4.23 -2.09
CA GLY A 54 8.21 3.75 -0.82
C GLY A 54 7.17 3.79 0.31
N ILE A 55 6.41 4.87 0.42
CA ILE A 55 5.32 5.00 1.40
C ILE A 55 4.22 3.99 1.09
N TRP A 56 3.84 3.85 -0.19
CA TRP A 56 2.80 2.92 -0.61
C TRP A 56 3.23 1.48 -0.33
N GLY A 57 4.43 1.06 -0.71
CA GLY A 57 4.95 -0.27 -0.42
C GLY A 57 5.04 -0.59 1.07
N ALA A 58 5.34 0.39 1.93
CA ALA A 58 5.34 0.21 3.37
C ALA A 58 3.92 0.14 3.97
N ALA A 59 2.96 0.89 3.41
CA ALA A 59 1.57 0.92 3.87
C ALA A 59 0.81 -0.39 3.55
N PHE A 60 1.17 -1.04 2.44
CA PHE A 60 0.55 -2.31 2.00
C PHE A 60 1.31 -3.56 2.41
N LYS A 61 2.35 -3.44 3.26
CA LYS A 61 3.06 -4.60 3.76
C LYS A 61 2.16 -5.37 4.74
N ASP A 62 1.91 -6.63 4.43
CA ASP A 62 1.17 -7.53 5.31
C ASP A 62 1.82 -7.57 6.68
N LYS A 63 1.03 -7.35 7.70
CA LYS A 63 1.44 -7.39 9.10
C LYS A 63 0.47 -8.24 9.88
N ILE A 64 0.82 -9.48 10.10
CA ILE A 64 0.04 -10.39 10.92
C ILE A 64 0.41 -10.18 12.38
N VAL A 65 -0.59 -9.90 13.20
CA VAL A 65 -0.46 -9.69 14.65
C VAL A 65 -1.37 -10.69 15.33
N ILE A 66 -0.79 -11.65 16.03
CA ILE A 66 -1.50 -12.63 16.84
C ILE A 66 -1.34 -12.25 18.29
N GLN A 67 -2.42 -12.27 19.05
CA GLN A 67 -2.43 -11.93 20.46
C GLN A 67 -3.15 -13.03 21.24
N ASP A 68 -2.66 -13.29 22.45
CA ASP A 68 -3.34 -14.21 23.34
C ASP A 68 -4.66 -13.60 23.81
N VAL A 69 -5.71 -14.40 23.82
CA VAL A 69 -7.06 -14.00 24.25
C VAL A 69 -7.60 -15.01 25.22
N THR A 70 -8.10 -14.50 26.33
CA THR A 70 -8.84 -15.31 27.31
C THR A 70 -10.32 -14.99 27.15
N PHE A 71 -11.11 -15.98 26.79
CA PHE A 71 -12.55 -15.87 26.70
C PHE A 71 -13.20 -16.32 28.02
N ALA A 72 -14.34 -15.71 28.35
CA ALA A 72 -15.20 -16.28 29.38
C ALA A 72 -15.70 -17.65 28.90
N SER A 73 -15.76 -18.64 29.78
CA SER A 73 -16.07 -20.05 29.42
C SER A 73 -17.35 -20.22 28.59
N SER A 74 -18.33 -19.32 28.76
CA SER A 74 -19.59 -19.33 27.99
C SER A 74 -19.42 -18.87 26.55
N GLU A 75 -18.44 -18.02 26.25
CA GLU A 75 -18.22 -17.49 24.88
C GLU A 75 -17.40 -18.47 24.04
N MET A 76 -16.59 -19.29 24.66
CA MET A 76 -15.78 -20.31 23.99
C MET A 76 -16.64 -21.48 23.49
N GLU A 77 -17.69 -21.87 24.20
CA GLU A 77 -18.65 -22.90 23.74
C GLU A 77 -19.46 -22.44 22.54
N ILE A 78 -19.77 -21.15 22.45
CA ILE A 78 -20.49 -20.57 21.32
C ILE A 78 -19.62 -20.62 20.05
N GLY A 79 -18.35 -20.21 20.14
CA GLY A 79 -17.42 -20.22 19.02
C GLY A 79 -17.06 -21.62 18.48
N LEU A 80 -17.03 -22.63 19.34
CA LEU A 80 -16.67 -24.00 18.95
C LEU A 80 -17.89 -24.86 18.49
N ASN A 81 -19.10 -24.55 18.95
CA ASN A 81 -20.29 -25.35 18.64
C ASN A 81 -21.01 -24.95 17.34
N LEU A 82 -20.74 -23.76 16.79
CA LEU A 82 -21.38 -23.27 15.57
C LEU A 82 -20.79 -23.83 14.29
N GLY A 83 -19.60 -24.42 14.32
CA GLY A 83 -18.88 -24.97 13.16
C GLY A 83 -19.51 -26.19 12.47
N LYS A 84 -20.78 -26.50 12.75
CA LYS A 84 -21.52 -27.60 12.10
C LYS A 84 -22.51 -27.15 11.02
N LYS A 85 -22.65 -25.84 10.77
CA LYS A 85 -23.64 -25.32 9.82
C LYS A 85 -22.94 -24.56 8.68
N ASP A 86 -23.02 -25.11 7.49
CA ASP A 86 -22.51 -24.64 6.19
C ASP A 86 -21.01 -24.79 5.91
N ILE A 87 -20.54 -26.02 5.92
CA ILE A 87 -19.29 -26.45 5.27
C ILE A 87 -19.55 -26.49 3.74
N SER A 88 -19.49 -25.38 3.06
CA SER A 88 -19.72 -25.40 1.61
C SER A 88 -18.52 -25.02 0.72
N GLU A 89 -17.36 -24.64 1.26
CA GLU A 89 -16.26 -24.17 0.37
C GLU A 89 -14.86 -24.73 0.63
N THR A 90 -14.60 -25.66 1.56
CA THR A 90 -13.21 -25.89 1.97
C THR A 90 -12.76 -27.35 2.02
N ARG A 91 -12.66 -28.01 0.85
CA ARG A 91 -11.87 -29.25 0.73
C ARG A 91 -10.35 -29.01 0.78
N GLU A 92 -9.89 -27.78 0.67
CA GLU A 92 -8.46 -27.43 0.62
C GLU A 92 -7.89 -27.07 2.01
N TRP A 93 -8.75 -26.76 3.00
CA TRP A 93 -8.38 -26.28 4.33
C TRP A 93 -9.11 -27.09 5.41
N GLU A 94 -8.68 -28.34 5.64
CA GLU A 94 -9.40 -29.30 6.53
C GLU A 94 -9.55 -28.82 7.97
N ASP A 95 -8.64 -27.95 8.44
CA ASP A 95 -8.56 -27.49 9.82
C ASP A 95 -9.10 -26.06 10.01
N ILE A 96 -9.61 -25.44 8.93
CA ILE A 96 -10.15 -24.07 8.97
C ILE A 96 -11.65 -24.10 8.82
N GLN A 97 -12.35 -23.56 9.80
CA GLN A 97 -13.79 -23.33 9.78
C GLN A 97 -14.06 -21.86 9.51
N VAL A 98 -15.05 -21.55 8.67
CA VAL A 98 -15.38 -20.20 8.25
C VAL A 98 -16.86 -19.94 8.39
N GLU A 99 -17.19 -18.88 9.09
CA GLU A 99 -18.56 -18.40 9.27
C GLU A 99 -18.68 -16.97 8.77
N LYS A 100 -19.83 -16.63 8.23
CA LYS A 100 -20.10 -15.31 7.65
C LYS A 100 -21.30 -14.69 8.31
N TYR A 101 -21.13 -13.50 8.87
CA TYR A 101 -22.16 -12.75 9.56
C TYR A 101 -22.46 -11.43 8.85
N THR A 102 -23.66 -10.92 9.04
CA THR A 102 -24.08 -9.64 8.44
C THR A 102 -23.79 -8.48 9.37
N GLU A 103 -23.84 -8.70 10.68
CA GLU A 103 -23.69 -7.68 11.70
C GLU A 103 -22.40 -7.88 12.51
N LYS A 104 -21.76 -6.79 12.86
CA LYS A 104 -20.51 -6.80 13.63
C LYS A 104 -20.71 -7.18 15.10
N ASP A 105 -21.90 -6.88 15.62
CA ASP A 105 -22.27 -7.16 17.01
C ASP A 105 -23.05 -8.47 17.14
N ASP A 106 -22.90 -9.40 16.19
CA ASP A 106 -23.49 -10.73 16.28
C ASP A 106 -23.02 -11.44 17.55
N GLU A 107 -23.95 -12.05 18.27
CA GLU A 107 -23.68 -12.72 19.55
C GLU A 107 -22.73 -13.90 19.41
N ASN A 108 -22.59 -14.44 18.19
CA ASN A 108 -21.72 -15.57 17.89
C ASN A 108 -20.24 -15.16 17.67
N ILE A 109 -19.96 -13.85 17.57
CA ILE A 109 -18.59 -13.36 17.44
C ILE A 109 -18.12 -12.85 18.80
N PRO A 110 -17.05 -13.45 19.38
CA PRO A 110 -16.51 -12.98 20.64
C PRO A 110 -16.08 -11.52 20.57
N LYS A 111 -16.67 -10.67 21.42
CA LYS A 111 -16.41 -9.21 21.41
C LYS A 111 -14.96 -8.86 21.76
N GLU A 112 -14.28 -9.74 22.45
CA GLU A 112 -12.87 -9.64 22.83
C GLU A 112 -11.97 -9.56 21.61
N LEU A 113 -12.31 -10.24 20.50
CA LEU A 113 -11.54 -10.19 19.26
C LEU A 113 -11.46 -8.78 18.68
N TRP A 114 -12.54 -8.01 18.77
CA TRP A 114 -12.56 -6.63 18.26
C TRP A 114 -11.73 -5.65 19.09
N LYS A 115 -11.35 -6.03 20.33
CA LYS A 115 -10.50 -5.23 21.22
C LYS A 115 -9.03 -5.44 20.94
N LEU A 116 -8.69 -6.45 20.15
CA LEU A 116 -7.32 -6.77 19.80
C LEU A 116 -6.71 -5.71 18.86
N LYS A 117 -5.42 -5.66 18.83
CA LYS A 117 -4.68 -4.82 17.87
C LYS A 117 -4.77 -5.44 16.48
N PRO A 118 -5.34 -4.75 15.49
CA PRO A 118 -5.48 -5.31 14.16
C PRO A 118 -4.14 -5.52 13.47
N GLY A 119 -4.01 -6.66 12.81
CA GLY A 119 -3.06 -6.88 11.75
C GLY A 119 -3.55 -6.28 10.42
N ARG A 120 -2.79 -6.49 9.35
CA ARG A 120 -3.18 -6.14 7.98
C ARG A 120 -2.78 -7.25 7.03
N VAL A 121 -3.70 -7.64 6.16
CA VAL A 121 -3.46 -8.59 5.06
C VAL A 121 -4.07 -7.96 3.81
N HIS A 122 -3.30 -7.77 2.77
CA HIS A 122 -3.68 -7.08 1.52
C HIS A 122 -4.36 -5.71 1.74
N GLY A 123 -4.00 -5.02 2.83
CA GLY A 123 -4.57 -3.70 3.19
C GLY A 123 -5.77 -3.78 4.12
N GLU A 124 -6.44 -4.93 4.23
CA GLU A 124 -7.60 -5.15 5.09
C GLU A 124 -7.19 -5.39 6.55
N LYS A 125 -8.04 -4.96 7.47
CA LYS A 125 -7.82 -5.15 8.91
C LYS A 125 -8.26 -6.53 9.33
N VAL A 126 -7.37 -7.28 9.96
CA VAL A 126 -7.65 -8.61 10.50
C VAL A 126 -7.30 -8.62 11.99
N TYR A 127 -8.22 -9.09 12.81
CA TYR A 127 -8.03 -9.27 14.25
C TYR A 127 -7.81 -10.75 14.50
N ILE A 128 -6.68 -11.14 15.09
CA ILE A 128 -6.33 -12.55 15.32
C ILE A 128 -6.03 -12.75 16.78
N GLY A 129 -6.82 -13.63 17.39
CA GLY A 129 -6.65 -14.09 18.77
C GLY A 129 -6.18 -15.53 18.81
N LYS A 130 -5.39 -15.87 19.84
CA LYS A 130 -5.01 -17.23 20.18
C LYS A 130 -5.60 -17.58 21.53
N THR A 131 -6.35 -18.67 21.61
CA THR A 131 -6.92 -19.17 22.87
C THR A 131 -5.87 -19.88 23.73
N GLU A 132 -6.19 -20.13 24.98
CA GLU A 132 -5.34 -20.92 25.89
C GLU A 132 -5.13 -22.36 25.40
N GLU A 133 -6.09 -22.91 24.66
CA GLU A 133 -6.01 -24.24 24.05
C GLU A 133 -5.16 -24.26 22.77
N GLY A 134 -4.73 -23.09 22.31
CA GLY A 134 -3.89 -22.94 21.13
C GLY A 134 -4.64 -22.67 19.82
N ILE A 135 -5.97 -22.69 19.83
CA ILE A 135 -6.82 -22.42 18.67
C ILE A 135 -6.62 -20.97 18.19
N LEU A 136 -6.54 -20.76 16.90
CA LEU A 136 -6.45 -19.43 16.32
C LEU A 136 -7.82 -18.99 15.78
N LEU A 137 -8.22 -17.80 16.18
CA LEU A 137 -9.47 -17.18 15.79
C LEU A 137 -9.17 -15.88 15.03
N ALA A 138 -9.72 -15.72 13.84
CA ALA A 138 -9.56 -14.50 13.09
C ALA A 138 -10.91 -13.89 12.72
N VAL A 139 -11.01 -12.57 12.80
CA VAL A 139 -12.20 -11.83 12.37
C VAL A 139 -11.81 -10.67 11.48
N PHE A 140 -12.51 -10.51 10.38
CA PHE A 140 -12.31 -9.42 9.42
C PHE A 140 -13.60 -9.10 8.66
N GLU A 141 -13.64 -7.94 8.05
CA GLU A 141 -14.74 -7.50 7.20
C GLU A 141 -14.33 -7.61 5.73
N LYS A 142 -15.19 -8.25 4.92
CA LYS A 142 -15.02 -8.37 3.48
C LYS A 142 -16.39 -8.36 2.79
N ASP A 143 -16.53 -7.55 1.73
CA ASP A 143 -17.76 -7.43 0.93
C ASP A 143 -19.02 -7.10 1.79
N GLY A 144 -18.85 -6.27 2.83
CA GLY A 144 -19.92 -5.88 3.75
C GLY A 144 -20.39 -7.00 4.67
N LYS A 145 -19.64 -8.09 4.77
CA LYS A 145 -19.88 -9.20 5.71
C LYS A 145 -18.72 -9.35 6.66
N ILE A 146 -19.02 -9.82 7.86
CA ILE A 146 -18.03 -10.20 8.84
C ILE A 146 -17.69 -11.67 8.66
N TRP A 147 -16.43 -11.93 8.48
CA TRP A 147 -15.89 -13.28 8.37
C TRP A 147 -15.24 -13.65 9.68
N TYR A 148 -15.70 -14.74 10.25
CA TYR A 148 -15.14 -15.36 11.44
C TYR A 148 -14.49 -16.68 11.05
N VAL A 149 -13.21 -16.82 11.34
CA VAL A 149 -12.37 -17.94 10.92
C VAL A 149 -11.76 -18.59 12.13
N THR A 150 -11.95 -19.89 12.28
CA THR A 150 -11.37 -20.71 13.33
C THR A 150 -10.37 -21.68 12.72
N GLU A 151 -9.15 -21.70 13.24
CA GLU A 151 -8.13 -22.67 12.91
C GLU A 151 -7.86 -23.53 14.17
N GLU A 152 -8.22 -24.81 14.12
CA GLU A 152 -8.32 -25.67 15.30
C GLU A 152 -6.95 -26.17 15.81
N LYS A 153 -5.96 -26.33 14.94
CA LYS A 153 -4.65 -26.87 15.29
C LYS A 153 -3.65 -25.83 15.81
N GLY A 154 -4.02 -24.56 15.72
CA GLY A 154 -3.14 -23.47 16.09
C GLY A 154 -2.01 -23.23 15.08
N ASP A 155 -2.19 -23.70 13.83
CA ASP A 155 -1.22 -23.52 12.76
C ASP A 155 -1.31 -22.11 12.17
N LYS A 156 -0.35 -21.29 12.58
CA LYS A 156 -0.22 -19.91 12.13
C LYS A 156 0.04 -19.79 10.63
N GLU A 157 0.80 -20.71 10.05
CA GLU A 157 1.13 -20.66 8.61
C GLU A 157 -0.09 -20.96 7.79
N ASN A 158 -0.85 -21.99 8.19
CA ASN A 158 -2.12 -22.37 7.56
C ASN A 158 -3.14 -21.22 7.58
N LEU A 159 -3.37 -20.61 8.74
CA LEU A 159 -4.27 -19.45 8.86
C LEU A 159 -3.79 -18.27 8.03
N THR A 160 -2.49 -18.00 8.03
CA THR A 160 -1.90 -16.88 7.27
C THR A 160 -2.08 -17.05 5.78
N GLU A 161 -1.85 -18.25 5.27
CA GLU A 161 -2.01 -18.58 3.85
C GLU A 161 -3.47 -18.49 3.43
N TYR A 162 -4.37 -19.02 4.26
CA TYR A 162 -5.81 -18.87 4.06
C TYR A 162 -6.23 -17.39 3.96
N LEU A 163 -5.81 -16.56 4.90
CA LEU A 163 -6.14 -15.13 4.90
C LEU A 163 -5.61 -14.42 3.66
N LYS A 164 -4.39 -14.73 3.22
CA LYS A 164 -3.81 -14.14 2.00
C LYS A 164 -4.53 -14.57 0.72
N LYS A 165 -5.07 -15.77 0.69
CA LYS A 165 -5.82 -16.25 -0.47
C LYS A 165 -7.26 -15.73 -0.48
N THR A 166 -7.80 -15.45 0.70
CA THR A 166 -9.19 -15.03 0.86
C THR A 166 -9.37 -13.52 0.73
N LEU A 167 -8.43 -12.70 1.24
CA LEU A 167 -8.46 -11.24 1.19
C LEU A 167 -7.78 -10.70 -0.07
#